data_eb612ce24f77290ed89894649443b7eb
#
_entry.id   eb612ce24f77290ed89894649443b7eb
#
_cell.length_a   1.000
_cell.length_b   1.000
_cell.length_c   1.000
_cell.angle_alpha   90.00
_cell.angle_beta   90.00
_cell.angle_gamma   90.00
#
_symmetry.space_group_name_H-M   'P 1'
#
loop_
_entity.id
_entity.type
_entity.pdbx_description
1 polymer ?
#
loop_
_entity_poly.entity_id
_entity_poly.type
_entity_poly.pdbx_seq_one_letter_code
_entity_poly.pdbx_strand_id
1 'polypeptide(L)'
;MATKTALVLGASGMLGGAICRRLIEDGQKVVGVSRRPPREPLPITYLSMDLLDPADCRTKAAELSDITHIFYAGRAPHGEGGNESVEDNLAMLVNAVDAVSAAAPGLRHVNLMHGTKYYGNHLGPYKTPAEEDDPRPGVPNFYYDQQDWISGLDVPWSWSAVRPPLVFDFTPGKARNLVSVVAAYAEIMRELGRPFSFPGTETAYDCLAECAHAHHIARAAVWMAGAPAAANQAFNITNGDIFRWSTLWPRFAAYFDLEVGPPLGISLAETMAEYEPVWDSIVAKHDLVPTPYSDIALWTYGDYVFAPTYDIIADTTKARLAGFHDVIKSDQMFTDLFDRYRAARLIP
;
A
#
# COMPACT_ATOMS: atom_id res chain seq x y z
N MET A 1 -0.62 28.94 -15.00
CA MET A 1 0.31 28.11 -14.22
C MET A 1 0.97 27.14 -15.17
N ALA A 2 2.28 26.91 -15.09
CA ALA A 2 2.93 25.90 -15.92
C ALA A 2 2.33 24.53 -15.63
N THR A 3 2.02 23.76 -16.69
CA THR A 3 1.45 22.42 -16.55
C THR A 3 2.46 21.54 -15.82
N LYS A 4 2.07 20.98 -14.69
CA LYS A 4 2.92 20.02 -13.96
C LYS A 4 2.93 18.70 -14.72
N THR A 5 4.13 18.19 -15.02
CA THR A 5 4.30 16.83 -15.56
C THR A 5 4.85 15.95 -14.43
N ALA A 6 4.11 14.93 -14.05
CA ALA A 6 4.46 14.01 -12.99
C ALA A 6 4.96 12.67 -13.57
N LEU A 7 6.05 12.18 -13.02
CA LEU A 7 6.56 10.83 -13.26
C LEU A 7 6.20 9.93 -12.08
N VAL A 8 5.53 8.81 -12.37
CA VAL A 8 5.18 7.82 -11.35
C VAL A 8 5.97 6.53 -11.60
N LEU A 9 6.98 6.28 -10.76
CA LEU A 9 7.79 5.07 -10.81
C LEU A 9 7.08 3.95 -10.02
N GLY A 10 6.84 2.81 -10.66
CA GLY A 10 6.01 1.75 -10.10
C GLY A 10 4.51 1.91 -10.41
N ALA A 11 4.15 2.55 -11.51
CA ALA A 11 2.78 2.90 -11.91
C ALA A 11 1.80 1.71 -12.00
N SER A 12 2.29 0.47 -12.25
CA SER A 12 1.46 -0.73 -12.27
C SER A 12 1.17 -1.32 -10.88
N GLY A 13 1.78 -0.77 -9.82
CA GLY A 13 1.56 -1.15 -8.43
C GLY A 13 0.28 -0.53 -7.84
N MET A 14 -0.15 -0.99 -6.65
CA MET A 14 -1.30 -0.45 -5.93
C MET A 14 -1.14 1.07 -5.68
N LEU A 15 -0.06 1.47 -5.03
CA LEU A 15 0.20 2.88 -4.70
C LEU A 15 0.50 3.71 -5.95
N GLY A 16 1.37 3.21 -6.85
CA GLY A 16 1.67 3.92 -8.09
C GLY A 16 0.42 4.15 -8.96
N GLY A 17 -0.44 3.15 -9.08
CA GLY A 17 -1.73 3.28 -9.78
C GLY A 17 -2.68 4.28 -9.11
N ALA A 18 -2.75 4.28 -7.77
CA ALA A 18 -3.56 5.26 -7.02
C ALA A 18 -3.03 6.69 -7.23
N ILE A 19 -1.70 6.88 -7.22
CA ILE A 19 -1.07 8.18 -7.50
C ILE A 19 -1.37 8.63 -8.92
N CYS A 20 -1.24 7.73 -9.93
CA CYS A 20 -1.60 8.07 -11.31
C CYS A 20 -3.05 8.55 -11.41
N ARG A 21 -4.01 7.83 -10.83
CA ARG A 21 -5.43 8.22 -10.82
C ARG A 21 -5.62 9.60 -10.19
N ARG A 22 -5.01 9.84 -9.03
CA ARG A 22 -5.12 11.12 -8.33
C ARG A 22 -4.56 12.28 -9.16
N LEU A 23 -3.41 12.10 -9.80
CA LEU A 23 -2.81 13.12 -10.65
C LEU A 23 -3.65 13.43 -11.89
N ILE A 24 -4.30 12.40 -12.46
CA ILE A 24 -5.25 12.56 -13.58
C ILE A 24 -6.47 13.37 -13.13
N GLU A 25 -7.04 13.05 -11.96
CA GLU A 25 -8.17 13.79 -11.36
C GLU A 25 -7.82 15.28 -11.17
N ASP A 26 -6.58 15.58 -10.82
CA ASP A 26 -6.07 16.96 -10.69
C ASP A 26 -5.71 17.60 -12.04
N GLY A 27 -5.98 16.94 -13.17
CA GLY A 27 -5.71 17.47 -14.51
C GLY A 27 -4.21 17.59 -14.86
N GLN A 28 -3.36 16.83 -14.19
CA GLN A 28 -1.92 16.84 -14.45
C GLN A 28 -1.54 15.89 -15.59
N LYS A 29 -0.47 16.21 -16.32
CA LYS A 29 0.14 15.30 -17.26
C LYS A 29 0.94 14.24 -16.49
N VAL A 30 0.70 12.95 -16.79
CA VAL A 30 1.31 11.83 -16.07
C VAL A 30 2.08 10.92 -17.02
N VAL A 31 3.32 10.61 -16.64
CA VAL A 31 4.12 9.55 -17.23
C VAL A 31 4.23 8.43 -16.17
N GLY A 32 3.73 7.25 -16.51
CA GLY A 32 3.82 6.08 -15.66
C GLY A 32 4.95 5.16 -16.08
N VAL A 33 5.79 4.77 -15.14
CA VAL A 33 6.92 3.86 -15.38
C VAL A 33 6.75 2.56 -14.61
N SER A 34 6.90 1.45 -15.29
CA SER A 34 7.05 0.11 -14.72
C SER A 34 7.53 -0.87 -15.79
N ARG A 35 7.99 -2.06 -15.39
CA ARG A 35 8.43 -3.11 -16.34
C ARG A 35 7.30 -3.64 -17.22
N ARG A 36 6.06 -3.58 -16.74
CA ARG A 36 4.85 -4.04 -17.47
C ARG A 36 3.75 -2.99 -17.30
N PRO A 37 2.89 -2.78 -18.33
CA PRO A 37 1.77 -1.85 -18.21
C PRO A 37 0.81 -2.27 -17.08
N PRO A 38 0.05 -1.32 -16.51
CA PRO A 38 -1.01 -1.65 -15.57
C PRO A 38 -2.07 -2.54 -16.25
N ARG A 39 -2.72 -3.41 -15.47
CA ARG A 39 -3.80 -4.28 -15.99
C ARG A 39 -4.99 -3.46 -16.52
N GLU A 40 -5.33 -2.40 -15.80
CA GLU A 40 -6.35 -1.44 -16.22
C GLU A 40 -5.66 -0.26 -16.91
N PRO A 41 -5.94 -0.02 -18.19
CA PRO A 41 -5.39 1.13 -18.91
C PRO A 41 -5.79 2.44 -18.24
N LEU A 42 -4.83 3.31 -18.02
CA LEU A 42 -5.04 4.68 -17.58
C LEU A 42 -4.72 5.65 -18.73
N PRO A 43 -5.35 6.83 -18.80
CA PRO A 43 -5.06 7.84 -19.80
C PRO A 43 -3.74 8.59 -19.50
N ILE A 44 -2.63 7.84 -19.47
CA ILE A 44 -1.28 8.33 -19.18
C ILE A 44 -0.32 7.90 -20.29
N THR A 45 0.79 8.62 -20.42
CA THR A 45 1.93 8.10 -21.19
C THR A 45 2.59 6.99 -20.38
N TYR A 46 2.74 5.81 -20.97
CA TYR A 46 3.39 4.69 -20.31
C TYR A 46 4.78 4.45 -20.89
N LEU A 47 5.78 4.33 -20.03
CA LEU A 47 7.17 4.03 -20.39
C LEU A 47 7.63 2.76 -19.66
N SER A 48 8.10 1.78 -20.43
CA SER A 48 8.76 0.60 -19.85
C SER A 48 10.20 0.94 -19.51
N MET A 49 10.60 0.75 -18.24
CA MET A 49 11.94 1.02 -17.74
C MET A 49 12.30 0.01 -16.66
N ASP A 50 13.49 -0.57 -16.74
CA ASP A 50 14.05 -1.38 -15.67
C ASP A 50 14.89 -0.50 -14.74
N LEU A 51 14.41 -0.26 -13.53
CA LEU A 51 15.08 0.61 -12.56
C LEU A 51 16.37 -0.02 -11.98
N LEU A 52 16.59 -1.32 -12.17
CA LEU A 52 17.85 -1.97 -11.79
C LEU A 52 18.93 -1.82 -12.87
N ASP A 53 18.56 -1.44 -14.08
CA ASP A 53 19.50 -1.17 -15.15
C ASP A 53 19.77 0.34 -15.30
N PRO A 54 20.93 0.84 -14.83
CA PRO A 54 21.25 2.26 -14.93
C PRO A 54 21.43 2.75 -16.38
N ALA A 55 21.70 1.86 -17.34
CA ALA A 55 21.80 2.23 -18.74
C ALA A 55 20.41 2.42 -19.37
N ASP A 56 19.47 1.54 -19.06
CA ASP A 56 18.07 1.68 -19.46
C ASP A 56 17.46 2.96 -18.83
N CYS A 57 17.71 3.21 -17.54
CA CYS A 57 17.27 4.44 -16.88
C CYS A 57 17.77 5.70 -17.62
N ARG A 58 19.05 5.81 -17.92
CA ARG A 58 19.60 6.96 -18.65
C ARG A 58 19.01 7.11 -20.05
N THR A 59 18.89 6.01 -20.78
CA THR A 59 18.34 6.02 -22.14
C THR A 59 16.90 6.51 -22.16
N LYS A 60 16.07 6.00 -21.25
CA LYS A 60 14.65 6.37 -21.15
C LYS A 60 14.43 7.75 -20.56
N ALA A 61 15.27 8.18 -19.62
CA ALA A 61 15.18 9.50 -19.03
C ALA A 61 15.41 10.63 -20.06
N ALA A 62 16.10 10.39 -21.15
CA ALA A 62 16.29 11.37 -22.22
C ALA A 62 14.95 11.88 -22.82
N GLU A 63 13.87 11.10 -22.70
CA GLU A 63 12.52 11.47 -23.15
C GLU A 63 11.72 12.25 -22.09
N LEU A 64 12.28 12.47 -20.88
CA LEU A 64 11.58 12.96 -19.69
C LEU A 64 11.99 14.40 -19.30
N SER A 65 12.41 15.23 -20.24
CA SER A 65 12.95 16.58 -19.97
C SER A 65 11.93 17.58 -19.38
N ASP A 66 10.63 17.31 -19.50
CA ASP A 66 9.55 18.15 -18.98
C ASP A 66 9.04 17.72 -17.59
N ILE A 67 9.63 16.68 -16.98
CA ILE A 67 9.25 16.21 -15.65
C ILE A 67 9.54 17.27 -14.60
N THR A 68 8.56 17.52 -13.74
CA THR A 68 8.66 18.47 -12.62
C THR A 68 8.53 17.80 -11.26
N HIS A 69 7.91 16.63 -11.18
CA HIS A 69 7.68 15.88 -9.94
C HIS A 69 7.87 14.38 -10.18
N ILE A 70 8.55 13.71 -9.26
CA ILE A 70 8.71 12.25 -9.23
C ILE A 70 7.95 11.70 -8.03
N PHE A 71 7.13 10.68 -8.25
CA PHE A 71 6.51 9.86 -7.22
C PHE A 71 7.09 8.46 -7.31
N TYR A 72 7.92 8.12 -6.34
CA TYR A 72 8.62 6.84 -6.31
C TYR A 72 7.85 5.82 -5.48
N ALA A 73 7.12 4.92 -6.15
CA ALA A 73 6.42 3.78 -5.59
C ALA A 73 6.98 2.44 -6.12
N GLY A 74 8.21 2.48 -6.67
CA GLY A 74 8.94 1.30 -7.11
C GLY A 74 9.40 0.45 -5.94
N ARG A 75 9.39 -0.87 -6.13
CA ARG A 75 9.90 -1.84 -5.16
C ARG A 75 10.54 -3.01 -5.89
N ALA A 76 11.68 -3.46 -5.39
CA ALA A 76 12.31 -4.67 -5.87
C ALA A 76 11.42 -5.90 -5.58
N PRO A 77 11.47 -6.94 -6.41
CA PRO A 77 10.82 -8.20 -6.08
C PRO A 77 11.30 -8.73 -4.73
N HIS A 78 10.40 -9.35 -3.97
CA HIS A 78 10.82 -10.06 -2.77
C HIS A 78 11.68 -11.27 -3.15
N GLY A 79 12.78 -11.45 -2.46
CA GLY A 79 13.60 -12.65 -2.54
C GLY A 79 12.93 -13.87 -1.86
N GLU A 80 13.68 -14.97 -1.76
CA GLU A 80 13.23 -16.17 -1.06
C GLU A 80 12.84 -15.83 0.40
N GLY A 81 11.76 -16.45 0.89
CA GLY A 81 11.21 -16.18 2.21
C GLY A 81 10.57 -14.81 2.40
N GLY A 82 10.34 -14.05 1.31
CA GLY A 82 9.72 -12.73 1.39
C GLY A 82 10.67 -11.61 1.80
N ASN A 83 11.97 -11.85 1.79
CA ASN A 83 13.01 -10.88 2.11
C ASN A 83 13.03 -9.72 1.12
N GLU A 84 13.30 -8.52 1.63
CA GLU A 84 13.42 -7.29 0.86
C GLU A 84 14.89 -6.94 0.69
N SER A 85 15.43 -6.98 -0.55
CA SER A 85 16.80 -6.57 -0.83
C SER A 85 16.95 -5.06 -0.56
N VAL A 86 17.80 -4.72 0.40
CA VAL A 86 18.12 -3.31 0.70
C VAL A 86 18.88 -2.69 -0.47
N GLU A 87 19.87 -3.40 -0.99
CA GLU A 87 20.71 -2.95 -2.10
C GLU A 87 19.90 -2.67 -3.36
N ASP A 88 19.04 -3.62 -3.79
CA ASP A 88 18.25 -3.46 -5.02
C ASP A 88 17.24 -2.30 -4.89
N ASN A 89 16.58 -2.18 -3.74
CA ASN A 89 15.62 -1.11 -3.52
C ASN A 89 16.28 0.26 -3.49
N LEU A 90 17.49 0.39 -2.96
CA LEU A 90 18.29 1.62 -3.03
C LEU A 90 18.74 1.88 -4.47
N ALA A 91 19.32 0.89 -5.15
CA ALA A 91 19.80 1.02 -6.52
C ALA A 91 18.70 1.47 -7.49
N MET A 92 17.50 0.91 -7.38
CA MET A 92 16.33 1.31 -8.17
C MET A 92 15.98 2.80 -8.00
N LEU A 93 16.04 3.31 -6.78
CA LEU A 93 15.77 4.72 -6.49
C LEU A 93 16.87 5.61 -7.09
N VAL A 94 18.12 5.28 -6.78
CA VAL A 94 19.31 6.04 -7.22
C VAL A 94 19.35 6.12 -8.75
N ASN A 95 19.28 4.98 -9.44
CA ASN A 95 19.34 4.92 -10.90
C ASN A 95 18.26 5.78 -11.56
N ALA A 96 17.03 5.72 -11.05
CA ALA A 96 15.91 6.45 -11.62
C ALA A 96 16.01 7.96 -11.36
N VAL A 97 16.28 8.36 -10.11
CA VAL A 97 16.29 9.77 -9.72
C VAL A 97 17.49 10.48 -10.34
N ASP A 98 18.67 9.87 -10.35
CA ASP A 98 19.87 10.45 -10.98
C ASP A 98 19.65 10.65 -12.48
N ALA A 99 19.15 9.64 -13.19
CA ALA A 99 18.90 9.72 -14.62
C ALA A 99 17.87 10.80 -14.98
N VAL A 100 16.75 10.85 -14.24
CA VAL A 100 15.69 11.84 -14.49
C VAL A 100 16.11 13.25 -14.05
N SER A 101 16.81 13.39 -12.92
CA SER A 101 17.31 14.69 -12.45
C SER A 101 18.29 15.32 -13.46
N ALA A 102 19.13 14.50 -14.09
CA ALA A 102 20.04 14.97 -15.13
C ALA A 102 19.31 15.38 -16.43
N ALA A 103 18.20 14.71 -16.77
CA ALA A 103 17.46 14.97 -18.00
C ALA A 103 16.38 16.07 -17.85
N ALA A 104 15.87 16.30 -16.65
CA ALA A 104 14.76 17.19 -16.35
C ALA A 104 15.19 18.39 -15.47
N PRO A 105 15.73 19.46 -16.04
CA PRO A 105 16.19 20.63 -15.30
C PRO A 105 15.05 21.37 -14.56
N GLY A 106 13.80 21.06 -14.91
CA GLY A 106 12.60 21.58 -14.24
C GLY A 106 12.14 20.78 -13.03
N LEU A 107 12.86 19.73 -12.59
CA LEU A 107 12.51 18.92 -11.41
C LEU A 107 12.45 19.78 -10.16
N ARG A 108 11.39 19.60 -9.37
CA ARG A 108 11.10 20.40 -8.15
C ARG A 108 10.91 19.54 -6.92
N HIS A 109 10.45 18.29 -7.08
CA HIS A 109 10.13 17.45 -5.93
C HIS A 109 10.23 15.96 -6.26
N VAL A 110 10.70 15.17 -5.28
CA VAL A 110 10.72 13.70 -5.30
C VAL A 110 9.99 13.19 -4.07
N ASN A 111 8.90 12.45 -4.26
CA ASN A 111 8.16 11.83 -3.17
C ASN A 111 8.47 10.34 -3.09
N LEU A 112 8.74 9.81 -1.88
CA LEU A 112 9.06 8.41 -1.61
C LEU A 112 7.90 7.70 -0.90
N MET A 113 7.61 6.45 -1.31
CA MET A 113 6.70 5.56 -0.60
C MET A 113 7.48 4.64 0.33
N HIS A 114 7.53 4.96 1.62
CA HIS A 114 8.05 4.12 2.68
C HIS A 114 6.92 3.34 3.37
N GLY A 115 7.01 3.12 4.68
CA GLY A 115 5.99 2.49 5.51
C GLY A 115 6.39 2.41 6.97
N THR A 116 5.46 1.99 7.85
CA THR A 116 5.69 1.88 9.30
C THR A 116 6.70 0.80 9.70
N LYS A 117 7.13 -0.08 8.77
CA LYS A 117 8.34 -0.90 8.97
C LYS A 117 9.58 -0.04 9.29
N TYR A 118 9.55 1.26 8.99
CA TYR A 118 10.56 2.22 9.40
C TYR A 118 10.78 2.22 10.92
N TYR A 119 9.72 1.98 11.69
CA TYR A 119 9.74 1.94 13.16
C TYR A 119 9.96 0.54 13.75
N GLY A 120 10.12 -0.48 12.90
CA GLY A 120 10.30 -1.86 13.34
C GLY A 120 9.03 -2.58 13.78
N ASN A 121 7.84 -2.09 13.42
CA ASN A 121 6.55 -2.69 13.76
C ASN A 121 6.39 -4.16 13.31
N HIS A 122 7.24 -4.64 12.41
CA HIS A 122 7.27 -6.02 11.93
C HIS A 122 8.22 -6.92 12.74
N LEU A 123 8.99 -6.35 13.68
CA LEU A 123 9.98 -7.05 14.51
C LEU A 123 9.41 -7.45 15.87
N GLY A 124 8.31 -6.82 16.30
CA GLY A 124 7.71 -6.99 17.62
C GLY A 124 7.18 -5.69 18.19
N PRO A 125 6.86 -5.65 19.49
CA PRO A 125 6.43 -4.43 20.16
C PRO A 125 7.45 -3.30 20.00
N TYR A 126 6.94 -2.09 19.75
CA TYR A 126 7.74 -0.88 19.55
C TYR A 126 7.07 0.31 20.23
N LYS A 127 7.70 1.49 20.26
CA LYS A 127 7.07 2.69 20.80
C LYS A 127 5.81 3.03 20.01
N THR A 128 4.68 3.16 20.68
CA THR A 128 3.39 3.59 20.11
C THR A 128 2.77 4.74 20.89
N PRO A 129 2.17 5.74 20.22
CA PRO A 129 2.20 5.92 18.76
C PRO A 129 3.61 6.24 18.25
N ALA A 130 3.96 5.74 17.04
CA ALA A 130 5.23 6.04 16.42
C ALA A 130 5.26 7.46 15.86
N GLU A 131 6.34 8.18 16.07
CA GLU A 131 6.57 9.52 15.54
C GLU A 131 7.67 9.53 14.48
N GLU A 132 7.68 10.52 13.59
CA GLU A 132 8.59 10.52 12.44
C GLU A 132 10.08 10.64 12.81
N ASP A 133 10.38 11.16 13.98
CA ASP A 133 11.73 11.32 14.54
C ASP A 133 12.14 10.21 15.52
N ASP A 134 11.31 9.19 15.69
CA ASP A 134 11.66 8.04 16.51
C ASP A 134 12.94 7.34 16.01
N PRO A 135 13.78 6.83 16.93
CA PRO A 135 15.03 6.20 16.56
C PRO A 135 14.80 4.93 15.74
N ARG A 136 15.69 4.69 14.79
CA ARG A 136 15.67 3.48 13.96
C ARG A 136 16.04 2.24 14.79
N PRO A 137 15.37 1.08 14.61
CA PRO A 137 15.64 -0.14 15.38
C PRO A 137 17.03 -0.78 15.18
N GLY A 138 17.88 -0.25 14.31
CA GLY A 138 19.24 -0.76 14.10
C GLY A 138 19.33 -2.04 13.25
N VAL A 139 18.25 -2.43 12.57
CA VAL A 139 18.25 -3.52 11.59
C VAL A 139 18.29 -2.98 10.16
N PRO A 140 18.82 -3.71 9.17
CA PRO A 140 18.80 -3.30 7.78
C PRO A 140 17.37 -3.03 7.29
N ASN A 141 17.16 -1.86 6.67
CA ASN A 141 15.88 -1.49 6.10
C ASN A 141 16.10 -0.48 4.98
N PHE A 142 15.73 -0.82 3.76
CA PHE A 142 15.96 0.02 2.59
C PHE A 142 15.31 1.41 2.67
N TYR A 143 14.30 1.63 3.53
CA TYR A 143 13.75 2.96 3.79
C TYR A 143 14.78 3.89 4.41
N TYR A 144 15.68 3.34 5.25
CA TYR A 144 16.74 4.16 5.86
C TYR A 144 17.74 4.61 4.82
N ASP A 145 18.22 3.66 4.01
CA ASP A 145 19.23 3.95 2.99
C ASP A 145 18.69 4.89 1.91
N GLN A 146 17.43 4.72 1.51
CA GLN A 146 16.75 5.63 0.58
C GLN A 146 16.62 7.04 1.16
N GLN A 147 16.23 7.18 2.43
CA GLN A 147 16.11 8.48 3.06
C GLN A 147 17.47 9.14 3.27
N ASP A 148 18.47 8.39 3.71
CA ASP A 148 19.82 8.91 3.93
C ASP A 148 20.44 9.38 2.61
N TRP A 149 20.31 8.58 1.55
CA TRP A 149 20.77 8.97 0.23
C TRP A 149 20.11 10.28 -0.25
N ILE A 150 18.78 10.34 -0.27
CA ILE A 150 18.09 11.52 -0.82
C ILE A 150 18.29 12.79 0.04
N SER A 151 18.38 12.64 1.35
CA SER A 151 18.61 13.78 2.27
C SER A 151 20.05 14.29 2.24
N GLY A 152 21.00 13.48 1.78
CA GLY A 152 22.41 13.85 1.62
C GLY A 152 22.73 14.56 0.29
N LEU A 153 21.76 14.68 -0.63
CA LEU A 153 21.99 15.32 -1.94
C LEU A 153 21.95 16.85 -1.82
N ASP A 154 22.92 17.50 -2.48
CA ASP A 154 22.91 18.97 -2.68
C ASP A 154 22.26 19.27 -4.05
N VAL A 155 20.96 19.46 -4.03
CA VAL A 155 20.11 19.57 -5.24
C VAL A 155 19.08 20.71 -5.08
N PRO A 156 18.64 21.34 -6.20
CA PRO A 156 17.70 22.46 -6.13
C PRO A 156 16.23 22.05 -5.91
N TRP A 157 15.93 20.77 -5.86
CA TRP A 157 14.60 20.23 -5.62
C TRP A 157 14.45 19.68 -4.19
N SER A 158 13.23 19.57 -3.70
CA SER A 158 12.94 19.02 -2.38
C SER A 158 12.48 17.55 -2.48
N TRP A 159 12.48 16.87 -1.34
CA TRP A 159 11.92 15.53 -1.23
C TRP A 159 10.86 15.45 -0.13
N SER A 160 10.05 14.38 -0.15
CA SER A 160 9.21 13.99 0.98
C SER A 160 9.04 12.46 1.02
N ALA A 161 8.69 11.92 2.19
CA ALA A 161 8.41 10.51 2.35
C ALA A 161 7.07 10.27 3.05
N VAL A 162 6.25 9.39 2.49
CA VAL A 162 5.03 8.89 3.12
C VAL A 162 5.34 7.61 3.88
N ARG A 163 4.91 7.50 5.13
CA ARG A 163 5.06 6.31 5.97
C ARG A 163 3.69 5.77 6.36
N PRO A 164 3.00 5.05 5.46
CA PRO A 164 1.72 4.44 5.76
C PRO A 164 1.88 3.14 6.57
N PRO A 165 0.84 2.74 7.32
CA PRO A 165 0.71 1.41 7.90
C PRO A 165 0.30 0.38 6.83
N LEU A 166 -0.56 -0.60 7.18
CA LEU A 166 -1.17 -1.50 6.22
C LEU A 166 -2.00 -0.72 5.19
N VAL A 167 -1.76 -1.00 3.91
CA VAL A 167 -2.41 -0.29 2.80
C VAL A 167 -3.41 -1.20 2.11
N PHE A 168 -4.61 -0.68 1.87
CA PHE A 168 -5.70 -1.39 1.22
C PHE A 168 -6.23 -0.64 0.01
N ASP A 169 -6.64 -1.40 -1.01
CA ASP A 169 -7.33 -0.91 -2.20
C ASP A 169 -8.02 -2.10 -2.90
N PHE A 170 -8.83 -1.80 -3.87
CA PHE A 170 -9.35 -2.79 -4.81
C PHE A 170 -8.24 -3.18 -5.80
N THR A 171 -7.76 -4.44 -5.69
CA THR A 171 -6.67 -4.96 -6.52
C THR A 171 -7.00 -6.37 -7.04
N PRO A 172 -7.91 -6.47 -8.01
CA PRO A 172 -8.30 -7.77 -8.56
C PRO A 172 -7.10 -8.55 -9.09
N GLY A 173 -7.07 -9.86 -8.80
CA GLY A 173 -5.99 -10.77 -9.20
C GLY A 173 -4.65 -10.51 -8.52
N LYS A 174 -4.66 -9.87 -7.32
CA LYS A 174 -3.51 -9.77 -6.41
C LYS A 174 -3.92 -10.34 -5.06
N ALA A 175 -3.59 -11.59 -4.81
CA ALA A 175 -3.97 -12.32 -3.60
C ALA A 175 -3.42 -11.70 -2.29
N ARG A 176 -2.30 -10.96 -2.35
CA ARG A 176 -1.74 -10.22 -1.21
C ARG A 176 -2.54 -8.95 -0.92
N ASN A 177 -3.80 -9.13 -0.56
CA ASN A 177 -4.72 -8.06 -0.19
C ASN A 177 -5.66 -8.54 0.93
N LEU A 178 -5.65 -7.86 2.08
CA LEU A 178 -6.49 -8.27 3.21
C LEU A 178 -7.99 -8.18 2.90
N VAL A 179 -8.40 -7.23 2.06
CA VAL A 179 -9.82 -7.08 1.69
C VAL A 179 -10.35 -8.36 1.04
N SER A 180 -9.61 -8.91 0.06
CA SER A 180 -10.01 -10.16 -0.59
C SER A 180 -9.83 -11.38 0.33
N VAL A 181 -8.83 -11.40 1.20
CA VAL A 181 -8.67 -12.45 2.22
C VAL A 181 -9.88 -12.49 3.16
N VAL A 182 -10.29 -11.35 3.73
CA VAL A 182 -11.45 -11.25 4.62
C VAL A 182 -12.73 -11.63 3.88
N ALA A 183 -12.92 -11.13 2.66
CA ALA A 183 -14.12 -11.42 1.86
C ALA A 183 -14.23 -12.91 1.50
N ALA A 184 -13.15 -13.51 1.00
CA ALA A 184 -13.14 -14.95 0.67
C ALA A 184 -13.37 -15.81 1.93
N TYR A 185 -12.74 -15.45 3.06
CA TYR A 185 -12.96 -16.14 4.33
C TYR A 185 -14.42 -16.04 4.77
N ALA A 186 -15.02 -14.86 4.71
CA ALA A 186 -16.44 -14.67 5.06
C ALA A 186 -17.37 -15.49 4.19
N GLU A 187 -17.17 -15.51 2.87
CA GLU A 187 -18.02 -16.26 1.95
C GLU A 187 -17.88 -17.78 2.12
N ILE A 188 -16.69 -18.28 2.41
CA ILE A 188 -16.47 -19.69 2.73
C ILE A 188 -17.17 -20.05 4.06
N MET A 189 -17.06 -19.21 5.10
CA MET A 189 -17.76 -19.45 6.37
C MET A 189 -19.29 -19.45 6.17
N ARG A 190 -19.81 -18.57 5.34
CA ARG A 190 -21.23 -18.52 4.98
C ARG A 190 -21.70 -19.80 4.28
N GLU A 191 -20.96 -20.27 3.29
CA GLU A 191 -21.30 -21.50 2.54
C GLU A 191 -21.27 -22.74 3.44
N LEU A 192 -20.36 -22.74 4.45
CA LEU A 192 -20.25 -23.82 5.44
C LEU A 192 -21.26 -23.71 6.59
N GLY A 193 -22.05 -22.64 6.68
CA GLY A 193 -22.94 -22.37 7.81
C GLY A 193 -22.20 -22.21 9.15
N ARG A 194 -21.01 -21.68 9.13
CA ARG A 194 -20.15 -21.47 10.32
C ARG A 194 -20.13 -19.99 10.73
N PRO A 195 -19.96 -19.69 12.03
CA PRO A 195 -19.80 -18.33 12.47
C PRO A 195 -18.51 -17.70 11.92
N PHE A 196 -18.53 -16.39 11.73
CA PHE A 196 -17.39 -15.61 11.26
C PHE A 196 -16.50 -15.23 12.43
N SER A 197 -15.56 -16.08 12.73
CA SER A 197 -14.61 -15.93 13.84
C SER A 197 -13.36 -15.18 13.40
N PHE A 198 -12.83 -14.30 14.27
CA PHE A 198 -11.54 -13.68 14.04
C PHE A 198 -10.43 -14.74 14.08
N PRO A 199 -9.55 -14.84 13.06
CA PRO A 199 -8.58 -15.93 12.99
C PRO A 199 -7.45 -15.80 14.00
N GLY A 200 -7.05 -14.57 14.37
CA GLY A 200 -6.00 -14.30 15.34
C GLY A 200 -6.39 -14.67 16.77
N THR A 201 -5.47 -14.44 17.69
CA THR A 201 -5.68 -14.66 19.13
C THR A 201 -6.63 -13.62 19.74
N GLU A 202 -7.16 -13.90 20.93
CA GLU A 202 -7.96 -12.94 21.70
C GLU A 202 -7.18 -11.65 21.99
N THR A 203 -5.89 -11.75 22.30
CA THR A 203 -5.02 -10.57 22.49
C THR A 203 -4.91 -9.74 21.21
N ALA A 204 -4.68 -10.37 20.07
CA ALA A 204 -4.61 -9.67 18.77
C ALA A 204 -5.95 -9.01 18.40
N TYR A 205 -7.07 -9.64 18.79
CA TYR A 205 -8.42 -9.11 18.57
C TYR A 205 -8.65 -7.76 19.26
N ASP A 206 -8.01 -7.56 20.43
CA ASP A 206 -8.17 -6.34 21.24
C ASP A 206 -7.03 -5.32 21.11
N CYS A 207 -6.00 -5.60 20.35
CA CYS A 207 -4.95 -4.60 20.07
C CYS A 207 -5.47 -3.46 19.19
N LEU A 208 -4.90 -2.26 19.40
CA LEU A 208 -5.15 -1.11 18.54
C LEU A 208 -4.43 -1.29 17.19
N ALA A 209 -5.15 -0.99 16.14
CA ALA A 209 -4.64 -1.04 14.78
C ALA A 209 -5.11 0.19 13.98
N GLU A 210 -4.39 0.45 12.90
CA GLU A 210 -4.73 1.48 11.91
C GLU A 210 -4.42 0.97 10.51
N CYS A 211 -4.97 1.64 9.52
CA CYS A 211 -4.72 1.33 8.13
C CYS A 211 -4.76 2.59 7.27
N ALA A 212 -4.46 2.44 6.00
CA ALA A 212 -4.59 3.51 5.04
C ALA A 212 -5.15 2.99 3.70
N HIS A 213 -6.07 3.75 3.12
CA HIS A 213 -6.54 3.54 1.76
C HIS A 213 -5.49 4.05 0.75
N ALA A 214 -5.19 3.30 -0.31
CA ALA A 214 -4.18 3.71 -1.29
C ALA A 214 -4.49 5.07 -1.93
N HIS A 215 -5.76 5.38 -2.19
CA HIS A 215 -6.18 6.68 -2.70
C HIS A 215 -5.90 7.82 -1.69
N HIS A 216 -6.06 7.57 -0.39
CA HIS A 216 -5.74 8.55 0.65
C HIS A 216 -4.25 8.84 0.71
N ILE A 217 -3.42 7.80 0.61
CA ILE A 217 -1.96 7.94 0.50
C ILE A 217 -1.58 8.75 -0.75
N ALA A 218 -2.24 8.48 -1.90
CA ALA A 218 -2.01 9.24 -3.12
C ALA A 218 -2.34 10.73 -2.96
N ARG A 219 -3.45 11.06 -2.27
CA ARG A 219 -3.79 12.47 -1.94
C ARG A 219 -2.72 13.12 -1.07
N ALA A 220 -2.23 12.42 -0.06
CA ALA A 220 -1.15 12.91 0.80
C ALA A 220 0.16 13.12 0.02
N ALA A 221 0.54 12.18 -0.83
CA ALA A 221 1.74 12.30 -1.66
C ALA A 221 1.68 13.52 -2.61
N VAL A 222 0.53 13.73 -3.26
CA VAL A 222 0.32 14.87 -4.15
C VAL A 222 0.28 16.19 -3.37
N TRP A 223 -0.33 16.20 -2.17
CA TRP A 223 -0.28 17.35 -1.26
C TRP A 223 1.17 17.68 -0.86
N MET A 224 1.97 16.69 -0.43
CA MET A 224 3.37 16.89 -0.06
C MET A 224 4.20 17.50 -1.19
N ALA A 225 3.95 17.07 -2.43
CA ALA A 225 4.66 17.58 -3.60
C ALA A 225 4.35 19.06 -3.92
N GLY A 226 3.35 19.65 -3.28
CA GLY A 226 2.96 21.05 -3.45
C GLY A 226 3.03 21.91 -2.19
N ALA A 227 3.19 21.30 -1.01
CA ALA A 227 3.16 21.99 0.28
C ALA A 227 4.59 22.37 0.74
N PRO A 228 4.92 23.66 0.93
CA PRO A 228 6.24 24.07 1.43
C PRO A 228 6.61 23.42 2.78
N ALA A 229 5.62 23.20 3.66
CA ALA A 229 5.82 22.55 4.96
C ALA A 229 6.21 21.07 4.86
N ALA A 230 6.03 20.44 3.70
CA ALA A 230 6.38 19.05 3.45
C ALA A 230 7.79 18.89 2.81
N ALA A 231 8.45 19.99 2.45
CA ALA A 231 9.76 19.94 1.83
C ALA A 231 10.81 19.35 2.79
N ASN A 232 11.52 18.31 2.32
CA ASN A 232 12.56 17.58 3.05
C ASN A 232 12.06 16.95 4.37
N GLN A 233 10.84 16.42 4.35
CA GLN A 233 10.17 15.84 5.50
C GLN A 233 9.57 14.46 5.22
N ALA A 234 9.51 13.62 6.27
CA ALA A 234 8.69 12.42 6.27
C ALA A 234 7.40 12.65 7.07
N PHE A 235 6.33 11.94 6.70
CA PHE A 235 5.03 12.02 7.38
C PHE A 235 4.38 10.64 7.54
N ASN A 236 3.88 10.37 8.72
CA ASN A 236 2.96 9.27 8.97
C ASN A 236 1.60 9.60 8.35
N ILE A 237 1.11 8.73 7.49
CA ILE A 237 -0.19 8.90 6.81
C ILE A 237 -1.02 7.64 7.02
N THR A 238 -2.14 7.79 7.73
CA THR A 238 -3.13 6.75 8.00
C THR A 238 -4.50 7.24 7.54
N ASN A 239 -5.53 6.40 7.61
CA ASN A 239 -6.90 6.86 7.37
C ASN A 239 -7.35 7.96 8.35
N GLY A 240 -6.71 8.06 9.52
CA GLY A 240 -6.98 9.07 10.54
C GLY A 240 -7.85 8.58 11.70
N ASP A 241 -8.43 7.38 11.61
CA ASP A 241 -9.06 6.66 12.70
C ASP A 241 -8.20 5.48 13.17
N ILE A 242 -8.44 5.07 14.41
CA ILE A 242 -7.81 3.91 15.05
C ILE A 242 -8.94 2.94 15.41
N PHE A 243 -8.72 1.66 15.24
CA PHE A 243 -9.71 0.62 15.57
C PHE A 243 -9.09 -0.56 16.32
N ARG A 244 -9.95 -1.42 16.87
CA ARG A 244 -9.62 -2.78 17.30
C ARG A 244 -10.33 -3.75 16.38
N TRP A 245 -9.75 -4.91 16.13
CA TRP A 245 -10.46 -5.94 15.36
C TRP A 245 -11.77 -6.33 16.08
N SER A 246 -11.80 -6.32 17.41
CA SER A 246 -13.00 -6.57 18.23
C SER A 246 -14.17 -5.60 17.96
N THR A 247 -13.87 -4.40 17.43
CA THR A 247 -14.90 -3.44 17.03
C THR A 247 -15.19 -3.45 15.53
N LEU A 248 -14.20 -3.80 14.71
CA LEU A 248 -14.32 -3.81 13.24
C LEU A 248 -14.89 -5.13 12.71
N TRP A 249 -14.49 -6.26 13.30
CA TRP A 249 -14.91 -7.60 12.88
C TRP A 249 -16.44 -7.81 12.93
N PRO A 250 -17.16 -7.38 13.97
CA PRO A 250 -18.62 -7.42 13.96
C PRO A 250 -19.27 -6.63 12.83
N ARG A 251 -18.65 -5.56 12.36
CA ARG A 251 -19.15 -4.79 11.21
C ARG A 251 -18.95 -5.55 9.89
N PHE A 252 -17.84 -6.28 9.75
CA PHE A 252 -17.64 -7.19 8.63
C PHE A 252 -18.66 -8.34 8.67
N ALA A 253 -18.87 -8.95 9.83
CA ALA A 253 -19.88 -9.99 10.00
C ALA A 253 -21.28 -9.51 9.58
N ALA A 254 -21.67 -8.32 10.03
CA ALA A 254 -22.94 -7.69 9.64
C ALA A 254 -23.02 -7.42 8.12
N TYR A 255 -21.93 -6.98 7.49
CA TYR A 255 -21.89 -6.77 6.04
C TYR A 255 -22.10 -8.07 5.26
N PHE A 256 -21.53 -9.18 5.73
CA PHE A 256 -21.66 -10.49 5.11
C PHE A 256 -22.86 -11.32 5.60
N ASP A 257 -23.72 -10.75 6.45
CA ASP A 257 -24.86 -11.44 7.08
C ASP A 257 -24.44 -12.74 7.79
N LEU A 258 -23.44 -12.62 8.67
CA LEU A 258 -22.86 -13.70 9.44
C LEU A 258 -22.92 -13.44 10.95
N GLU A 259 -23.07 -14.49 11.73
CA GLU A 259 -22.88 -14.43 13.18
C GLU A 259 -21.40 -14.32 13.54
N VAL A 260 -21.08 -13.47 14.53
CA VAL A 260 -19.72 -13.34 15.05
C VAL A 260 -19.41 -14.52 15.97
N GLY A 261 -18.34 -15.27 15.66
CA GLY A 261 -17.79 -16.28 16.56
C GLY A 261 -16.66 -15.74 17.44
N PRO A 262 -16.23 -16.50 18.46
CA PRO A 262 -15.08 -16.14 19.27
C PRO A 262 -13.78 -16.15 18.45
N PRO A 263 -12.74 -15.39 18.84
CA PRO A 263 -11.41 -15.51 18.26
C PRO A 263 -10.86 -16.94 18.35
N LEU A 264 -10.16 -17.39 17.30
CA LEU A 264 -9.77 -18.82 17.19
C LEU A 264 -8.28 -19.06 17.46
N GLY A 265 -7.39 -18.10 17.20
CA GLY A 265 -5.94 -18.29 17.31
C GLY A 265 -5.41 -19.38 16.35
N ILE A 266 -5.90 -19.40 15.11
CA ILE A 266 -5.55 -20.39 14.08
C ILE A 266 -4.62 -19.79 13.02
N SER A 267 -3.94 -20.65 12.25
CA SER A 267 -3.35 -20.26 10.98
C SER A 267 -4.38 -20.37 9.86
N LEU A 268 -4.63 -19.25 9.17
CA LEU A 268 -5.44 -19.25 7.96
C LEU A 268 -4.80 -20.07 6.84
N ALA A 269 -3.46 -19.99 6.71
CA ALA A 269 -2.74 -20.75 5.69
C ALA A 269 -2.95 -22.25 5.82
N GLU A 270 -2.94 -22.77 7.05
CA GLU A 270 -3.18 -24.19 7.32
C GLU A 270 -4.68 -24.53 7.21
N THR A 271 -5.52 -23.75 7.88
CA THR A 271 -6.97 -24.04 7.97
C THR A 271 -7.68 -23.91 6.63
N MET A 272 -7.32 -22.89 5.83
CA MET A 272 -8.01 -22.60 4.57
C MET A 272 -7.50 -23.44 3.40
N ALA A 273 -6.39 -24.17 3.55
CA ALA A 273 -5.81 -24.98 2.48
C ALA A 273 -6.80 -26.03 1.90
N GLU A 274 -7.70 -26.57 2.72
CA GLU A 274 -8.66 -27.61 2.33
C GLU A 274 -9.97 -27.06 1.70
N TYR A 275 -10.19 -25.73 1.73
CA TYR A 275 -11.47 -25.14 1.28
C TYR A 275 -11.48 -24.63 -0.17
N GLU A 276 -10.47 -24.96 -0.98
CA GLU A 276 -10.48 -24.66 -2.41
C GLU A 276 -11.72 -25.23 -3.12
N PRO A 277 -12.18 -26.51 -2.88
CA PRO A 277 -13.40 -27.02 -3.49
C PRO A 277 -14.67 -26.27 -3.06
N VAL A 278 -14.70 -25.72 -1.83
CA VAL A 278 -15.82 -24.90 -1.37
C VAL A 278 -15.84 -23.56 -2.12
N TRP A 279 -14.66 -22.95 -2.30
CA TRP A 279 -14.53 -21.73 -3.10
C TRP A 279 -14.97 -21.94 -4.55
N ASP A 280 -14.55 -23.03 -5.20
CA ASP A 280 -14.96 -23.37 -6.56
C ASP A 280 -16.48 -23.54 -6.67
N SER A 281 -17.11 -24.15 -5.65
CA SER A 281 -18.56 -24.24 -5.56
C SER A 281 -19.23 -22.87 -5.46
N ILE A 282 -18.69 -21.95 -4.65
CA ILE A 282 -19.17 -20.57 -4.54
C ILE A 282 -19.07 -19.85 -5.90
N VAL A 283 -17.92 -19.95 -6.57
CA VAL A 283 -17.70 -19.35 -7.89
C VAL A 283 -18.75 -19.83 -8.89
N ALA A 284 -18.99 -21.14 -8.94
CA ALA A 284 -19.97 -21.74 -9.85
C ALA A 284 -21.42 -21.37 -9.49
N LYS A 285 -21.78 -21.42 -8.19
CA LYS A 285 -23.13 -21.14 -7.68
C LYS A 285 -23.58 -19.70 -7.95
N HIS A 286 -22.64 -18.75 -7.83
CA HIS A 286 -22.92 -17.31 -7.96
C HIS A 286 -22.49 -16.73 -9.31
N ASP A 287 -22.07 -17.57 -10.27
CA ASP A 287 -21.62 -17.16 -11.61
C ASP A 287 -20.56 -16.04 -11.53
N LEU A 288 -19.58 -16.22 -10.65
CA LEU A 288 -18.50 -15.25 -10.44
C LEU A 288 -17.48 -15.32 -11.58
N VAL A 289 -16.65 -14.27 -11.67
CA VAL A 289 -15.47 -14.31 -12.56
C VAL A 289 -14.54 -15.42 -12.05
N PRO A 290 -14.21 -16.42 -12.89
CA PRO A 290 -13.33 -17.51 -12.49
C PRO A 290 -11.98 -16.96 -12.00
N THR A 291 -11.74 -17.07 -10.72
CA THR A 291 -10.51 -16.61 -10.06
C THR A 291 -9.93 -17.79 -9.29
N PRO A 292 -8.70 -18.23 -9.62
CA PRO A 292 -8.05 -19.29 -8.87
C PRO A 292 -8.02 -19.01 -7.37
N TYR A 293 -8.15 -20.04 -6.55
CA TYR A 293 -8.16 -19.91 -5.10
C TYR A 293 -6.91 -19.20 -4.56
N SER A 294 -5.75 -19.48 -5.16
CA SER A 294 -4.48 -18.80 -4.86
C SER A 294 -4.45 -17.34 -5.26
N ASP A 295 -5.31 -16.90 -6.18
CA ASP A 295 -5.33 -15.53 -6.69
C ASP A 295 -6.36 -14.65 -5.97
N ILE A 296 -7.38 -15.24 -5.33
CA ILE A 296 -8.35 -14.49 -4.53
C ILE A 296 -7.81 -14.16 -3.14
N ALA A 297 -7.08 -15.06 -2.50
CA ALA A 297 -6.60 -14.86 -1.14
C ALA A 297 -5.21 -15.49 -0.90
N LEU A 298 -4.27 -14.67 -0.41
CA LEU A 298 -3.00 -15.14 0.15
C LEU A 298 -3.18 -15.33 1.66
N TRP A 299 -3.51 -16.52 2.10
CA TRP A 299 -3.86 -16.82 3.49
C TRP A 299 -2.72 -16.52 4.48
N THR A 300 -1.46 -16.76 4.07
CA THR A 300 -0.28 -16.35 4.85
C THR A 300 -0.21 -14.85 5.10
N TYR A 301 -0.78 -14.03 4.20
CA TYR A 301 -0.86 -12.59 4.42
C TYR A 301 -1.93 -12.24 5.46
N GLY A 302 -3.04 -12.98 5.51
CA GLY A 302 -4.02 -12.89 6.59
C GLY A 302 -3.38 -13.22 7.95
N ASP A 303 -2.65 -14.34 8.03
CA ASP A 303 -1.91 -14.72 9.24
C ASP A 303 -0.95 -13.60 9.69
N TYR A 304 -0.17 -13.03 8.76
CA TYR A 304 0.74 -11.92 9.05
C TYR A 304 0.02 -10.69 9.63
N VAL A 305 -1.16 -10.34 9.10
CA VAL A 305 -1.91 -9.15 9.53
C VAL A 305 -2.61 -9.37 10.87
N PHE A 306 -3.10 -10.58 11.15
CA PHE A 306 -3.84 -10.90 12.38
C PHE A 306 -2.97 -11.43 13.52
N ALA A 307 -1.66 -11.63 13.30
CA ALA A 307 -0.73 -12.15 14.29
C ALA A 307 -0.33 -11.17 15.41
N PRO A 308 -0.17 -9.83 15.18
CA PRO A 308 0.37 -8.95 16.20
C PRO A 308 -0.50 -8.90 17.46
N THR A 309 0.15 -9.11 18.61
CA THR A 309 -0.44 -9.06 19.96
C THR A 309 -0.06 -7.78 20.70
N TYR A 310 0.21 -6.72 19.96
CA TYR A 310 0.60 -5.38 20.43
C TYR A 310 -0.01 -4.32 19.51
N ASP A 311 -0.14 -3.11 20.05
CA ASP A 311 -0.69 -1.98 19.31
C ASP A 311 0.20 -1.58 18.12
N ILE A 312 -0.43 -1.31 16.97
CA ILE A 312 0.24 -0.83 15.76
C ILE A 312 -0.41 0.48 15.37
N ILE A 313 0.15 1.59 15.87
CA ILE A 313 -0.36 2.95 15.65
C ILE A 313 0.79 3.93 15.46
N ALA A 314 0.57 4.94 14.64
CA ALA A 314 1.49 6.05 14.41
C ALA A 314 0.81 7.40 14.69
N ASP A 315 1.58 8.37 15.16
CA ASP A 315 1.11 9.73 15.33
C ASP A 315 1.06 10.45 13.98
N THR A 316 -0.10 11.01 13.65
CA THR A 316 -0.34 11.79 12.42
C THR A 316 -0.42 13.29 12.68
N THR A 317 -0.11 13.75 13.88
CA THR A 317 -0.20 15.15 14.30
C THR A 317 0.66 16.05 13.43
N LYS A 318 1.88 15.61 13.08
CA LYS A 318 2.78 16.35 12.19
C LYS A 318 2.13 16.66 10.84
N ALA A 319 1.50 15.69 10.20
CA ALA A 319 0.83 15.88 8.92
C ALA A 319 -0.35 16.87 9.03
N ARG A 320 -1.14 16.76 10.11
CA ARG A 320 -2.26 17.67 10.38
C ARG A 320 -1.79 19.11 10.62
N LEU A 321 -0.76 19.30 11.41
CA LEU A 321 -0.17 20.63 11.65
C LEU A 321 0.46 21.24 10.40
N ALA A 322 0.96 20.41 9.49
CA ALA A 322 1.48 20.83 8.19
C ALA A 322 0.38 21.13 7.15
N GLY A 323 -0.90 20.85 7.46
CA GLY A 323 -2.06 21.20 6.63
C GLY A 323 -2.71 20.03 5.88
N PHE A 324 -2.35 18.79 6.17
CA PHE A 324 -3.06 17.62 5.65
C PHE A 324 -4.15 17.18 6.65
N HIS A 325 -5.40 17.56 6.38
CA HIS A 325 -6.54 17.36 7.29
C HIS A 325 -7.51 16.26 6.82
N ASP A 326 -7.22 15.63 5.70
CA ASP A 326 -8.08 14.59 5.14
C ASP A 326 -8.12 13.37 6.06
N VAL A 327 -9.31 12.78 6.16
CA VAL A 327 -9.56 11.54 6.93
C VAL A 327 -10.48 10.61 6.17
N ILE A 328 -10.34 9.31 6.41
CA ILE A 328 -11.22 8.26 5.91
C ILE A 328 -11.66 7.41 7.11
N LYS A 329 -12.93 7.00 7.13
CA LYS A 329 -13.42 6.01 8.08
C LYS A 329 -13.03 4.62 7.61
N SER A 330 -12.25 3.90 8.40
CA SER A 330 -11.74 2.58 8.00
C SER A 330 -12.85 1.55 7.80
N ASP A 331 -13.89 1.55 8.64
CA ASP A 331 -15.04 0.67 8.47
C ASP A 331 -15.77 0.91 7.13
N GLN A 332 -16.01 2.18 6.78
CA GLN A 332 -16.63 2.53 5.50
C GLN A 332 -15.74 2.16 4.33
N MET A 333 -14.43 2.43 4.43
CA MET A 333 -13.46 2.02 3.41
C MET A 333 -13.53 0.52 3.11
N PHE A 334 -13.59 -0.31 4.15
CA PHE A 334 -13.67 -1.76 3.93
C PHE A 334 -14.98 -2.16 3.25
N THR A 335 -16.12 -1.61 3.67
CA THR A 335 -17.41 -1.90 3.02
C THR A 335 -17.43 -1.44 1.56
N ASP A 336 -16.93 -0.24 1.26
CA ASP A 336 -16.81 0.27 -0.11
C ASP A 336 -15.91 -0.64 -0.99
N LEU A 337 -14.83 -1.17 -0.40
CA LEU A 337 -13.96 -2.10 -1.10
C LEU A 337 -14.64 -3.46 -1.33
N PHE A 338 -15.38 -3.99 -0.34
CA PHE A 338 -16.18 -5.21 -0.54
C PHE A 338 -17.23 -5.02 -1.64
N ASP A 339 -17.92 -3.88 -1.67
CA ASP A 339 -18.86 -3.55 -2.75
C ASP A 339 -18.22 -3.54 -4.12
N ARG A 340 -16.97 -3.04 -4.22
CA ARG A 340 -16.21 -3.11 -5.48
C ARG A 340 -15.87 -4.53 -5.90
N TYR A 341 -15.54 -5.42 -4.94
CA TYR A 341 -15.31 -6.84 -5.22
C TYR A 341 -16.61 -7.53 -5.68
N ARG A 342 -17.77 -7.22 -5.08
CA ARG A 342 -19.10 -7.69 -5.53
C ARG A 342 -19.45 -7.18 -6.92
N ALA A 343 -19.31 -5.88 -7.14
CA ALA A 343 -19.58 -5.26 -8.44
C ALA A 343 -18.73 -5.85 -9.58
N ALA A 344 -17.50 -6.26 -9.26
CA ALA A 344 -16.61 -6.96 -10.17
C ALA A 344 -16.89 -8.47 -10.28
N ARG A 345 -17.90 -8.99 -9.57
CA ARG A 345 -18.25 -10.42 -9.51
C ARG A 345 -17.05 -11.30 -9.08
N LEU A 346 -16.22 -10.82 -8.17
CA LEU A 346 -15.11 -11.56 -7.58
C LEU A 346 -15.53 -12.23 -6.26
N ILE A 347 -16.59 -11.75 -5.64
CA ILE A 347 -17.30 -12.34 -4.50
C ILE A 347 -18.81 -12.21 -4.70
N PRO A 348 -19.64 -13.02 -4.03
CA PRO A 348 -21.12 -12.95 -4.08
C PRO A 348 -21.70 -11.63 -3.62
#